data_b2e50f3c53c6d78ee3c7fbedad90d3e9
#
_entry.id   b2e50f3c53c6d78ee3c7fbedad90d3e9
#
_cell.length_a   1.000
_cell.length_b   1.000
_cell.length_c   1.000
_cell.angle_alpha   90.00
_cell.angle_beta   90.00
_cell.angle_gamma   90.00
#
_symmetry.space_group_name_H-M   'P 1'
#
loop_
_entity.id
_entity.type
_entity.pdbx_description
1 polymer ?
#
loop_
_entity_poly.entity_id
_entity_poly.type
_entity_poly.pdbx_seq_one_letter_code
_entity_poly.pdbx_strand_id
1 'polypeptide(L)'
;MSKQTDLRALVISPDDTMELTDIARDGELRALQGYVGGYIEGVYGWTRDPEQYAADVTFFCNEEGKLRNQPVNVKATALWWSLNADATGVDHLRGVVVVTGGADRNGDTLSVPAKVIEMVERAGDL
;
A
#
# COMPACT_ATOMS: atom_id res chain seq x y z
N MET A 1 14.03 22.89 11.12
CA MET A 1 13.55 21.88 10.20
C MET A 1 12.15 21.43 10.60
N SER A 2 11.25 21.46 9.68
CA SER A 2 9.89 21.05 9.98
C SER A 2 9.79 19.54 10.06
N LYS A 3 9.06 19.06 11.04
CA LYS A 3 8.75 17.66 11.17
C LYS A 3 7.65 17.31 10.17
N GLN A 4 7.80 16.21 9.47
CA GLN A 4 6.77 15.78 8.56
C GLN A 4 5.53 15.34 9.34
N THR A 5 4.43 16.02 9.09
CA THR A 5 3.17 15.79 9.82
C THR A 5 2.21 14.88 9.07
N ASP A 6 2.46 14.66 7.77
CA ASP A 6 1.58 13.85 6.93
C ASP A 6 2.30 12.63 6.39
N LEU A 7 1.51 11.58 6.18
CA LEU A 7 1.94 10.36 5.53
C LEU A 7 1.46 10.41 4.08
N ARG A 8 2.37 10.37 3.11
CA ARG A 8 1.98 10.28 1.70
C ARG A 8 1.69 8.83 1.36
N ALA A 9 0.54 8.58 0.79
CA ALA A 9 0.07 7.25 0.44
C ALA A 9 -0.49 7.22 -0.98
N LEU A 10 -0.45 6.05 -1.59
CA LEU A 10 -1.05 5.79 -2.89
C LEU A 10 -2.31 4.96 -2.67
N VAL A 11 -3.47 5.49 -3.02
CA VAL A 11 -4.75 4.79 -2.89
C VAL A 11 -5.11 4.19 -4.24
N ILE A 12 -5.30 2.88 -4.25
CA ILE A 12 -5.66 2.13 -5.45
C ILE A 12 -7.04 1.53 -5.24
N SER A 13 -7.98 1.88 -6.12
CA SER A 13 -9.35 1.38 -6.04
C SER A 13 -9.59 0.23 -7.03
N PRO A 14 -10.55 -0.67 -6.75
CA PRO A 14 -10.84 -1.79 -7.67
C PRO A 14 -11.31 -1.36 -9.06
N ASP A 15 -11.74 -0.11 -9.23
CA ASP A 15 -12.12 0.45 -10.53
C ASP A 15 -10.92 0.92 -11.36
N ASP A 16 -9.70 0.56 -10.92
CA ASP A 16 -8.43 0.88 -11.56
C ASP A 16 -7.98 2.34 -11.40
N THR A 17 -8.64 3.12 -10.55
CA THR A 17 -8.16 4.48 -10.26
C THR A 17 -7.07 4.46 -9.20
N MET A 18 -6.09 5.34 -9.35
CA MET A 18 -5.03 5.56 -8.38
C MET A 18 -4.92 7.05 -8.07
N GLU A 19 -4.66 7.37 -6.80
CA GLU A 19 -4.40 8.75 -6.42
C GLU A 19 -3.38 8.80 -5.26
N LEU A 20 -2.51 9.80 -5.32
CA LEU A 20 -1.64 10.13 -4.19
C LEU A 20 -2.42 11.01 -3.24
N THR A 21 -2.32 10.72 -1.96
CA THR A 21 -3.00 11.50 -0.93
C THR A 21 -2.09 11.66 0.27
N ASP A 22 -2.34 12.69 1.05
CA ASP A 22 -1.64 12.92 2.32
C ASP A 22 -2.59 12.58 3.45
N ILE A 23 -2.14 11.71 4.34
CA ILE A 23 -2.89 11.26 5.50
C ILE A 23 -2.25 11.90 6.74
N ALA A 24 -3.04 12.63 7.51
CA ALA A 24 -2.53 13.23 8.74
C ALA A 24 -2.06 12.13 9.69
N ARG A 25 -0.89 12.32 10.28
CA ARG A 25 -0.33 11.37 11.26
C ARG A 25 -1.28 11.22 12.45
N ASP A 26 -1.90 12.31 12.86
CA ASP A 26 -2.93 12.26 13.88
C ASP A 26 -4.18 11.61 13.27
N GLY A 27 -4.59 10.47 13.79
CA GLY A 27 -5.71 9.71 13.26
C GLY A 27 -5.37 8.83 12.05
N GLU A 28 -4.09 8.55 11.84
CA GLU A 28 -3.63 7.75 10.70
C GLU A 28 -4.34 6.39 10.61
N LEU A 29 -4.45 5.66 11.72
CA LEU A 29 -5.10 4.36 11.73
C LEU A 29 -6.58 4.47 11.31
N ARG A 30 -7.28 5.45 11.84
CA ARG A 30 -8.69 5.67 11.51
C ARG A 30 -8.87 5.99 10.04
N ALA A 31 -7.96 6.79 9.47
CA ALA A 31 -8.00 7.13 8.05
C ALA A 31 -7.79 5.88 7.19
N LEU A 32 -6.80 5.03 7.53
CA LEU A 32 -6.56 3.79 6.81
C LEU A 32 -7.77 2.85 6.88
N GLN A 33 -8.36 2.71 8.06
CA GLN A 33 -9.59 1.92 8.23
C GLN A 33 -10.74 2.46 7.40
N GLY A 34 -10.86 3.79 7.30
CA GLY A 34 -11.87 4.44 6.49
C GLY A 34 -11.72 4.11 5.00
N TYR A 35 -10.49 4.15 4.50
CA TYR A 35 -10.23 3.81 3.09
C TYR A 35 -10.58 2.36 2.77
N VAL A 36 -10.16 1.42 3.59
CA VAL A 36 -10.37 0.00 3.32
C VAL A 36 -11.73 -0.52 3.76
N GLY A 37 -12.47 0.25 4.55
CA GLY A 37 -13.82 -0.09 4.98
C GLY A 37 -13.89 -1.06 6.15
N GLY A 38 -12.87 -1.12 6.99
CA GLY A 38 -12.83 -2.02 8.13
C GLY A 38 -11.44 -2.12 8.74
N TYR A 39 -11.19 -3.18 9.48
CA TYR A 39 -9.88 -3.43 10.06
C TYR A 39 -8.84 -3.65 8.96
N ILE A 40 -7.64 -3.15 9.20
CA ILE A 40 -6.57 -3.24 8.21
C ILE A 40 -5.72 -4.48 8.42
N GLU A 41 -5.24 -5.02 7.30
CA GLU A 41 -4.20 -6.02 7.22
C GLU A 41 -3.11 -5.47 6.31
N GLY A 42 -1.85 -5.66 6.68
CA GLY A 42 -0.74 -5.22 5.84
C GLY A 42 -0.04 -6.40 5.20
N VAL A 43 0.20 -6.31 3.90
CA VAL A 43 1.10 -7.21 3.20
C VAL A 43 2.26 -6.39 2.65
N TYR A 44 3.39 -7.04 2.35
CA TYR A 44 4.64 -6.32 2.17
C TYR A 44 5.25 -6.54 0.79
N GLY A 45 6.05 -5.57 0.38
CA GLY A 45 6.84 -5.65 -0.83
C GLY A 45 8.21 -5.00 -0.64
N TRP A 46 9.06 -5.15 -1.63
CA TRP A 46 10.45 -4.68 -1.61
C TRP A 46 10.77 -3.95 -2.90
N THR A 47 11.28 -2.72 -2.77
CA THR A 47 11.88 -2.02 -3.91
C THR A 47 13.38 -2.32 -3.99
N ARG A 48 13.91 -3.08 -3.02
CA ARG A 48 15.33 -3.44 -2.88
C ARG A 48 15.43 -4.95 -2.72
N ASP A 49 16.65 -5.47 -2.71
CA ASP A 49 16.91 -6.90 -2.57
C ASP A 49 16.31 -7.45 -1.26
N PRO A 50 15.33 -8.36 -1.34
CA PRO A 50 14.69 -8.92 -0.13
C PRO A 50 15.65 -9.70 0.76
N GLU A 51 16.76 -10.19 0.22
CA GLU A 51 17.74 -10.93 1.00
C GLU A 51 18.61 -10.03 1.86
N GLN A 52 18.72 -8.74 1.50
CA GLN A 52 19.57 -7.79 2.19
C GLN A 52 18.82 -6.75 2.98
N TYR A 53 17.58 -6.46 2.61
CA TYR A 53 16.82 -5.36 3.19
C TYR A 53 15.46 -5.80 3.67
N ALA A 54 14.96 -5.15 4.71
CA ALA A 54 13.59 -5.33 5.16
C ALA A 54 12.61 -4.77 4.12
N ALA A 55 11.37 -5.21 4.16
CA ALA A 55 10.33 -4.69 3.30
C ALA A 55 10.20 -3.18 3.46
N ASP A 56 10.13 -2.45 2.36
CA ASP A 56 10.00 -1.01 2.34
C ASP A 56 8.72 -0.52 1.71
N VAL A 57 7.79 -1.44 1.42
CA VAL A 57 6.47 -1.11 0.90
C VAL A 57 5.43 -1.90 1.69
N THR A 58 4.36 -1.24 2.09
CA THR A 58 3.22 -1.89 2.76
C THR A 58 1.96 -1.64 1.95
N PHE A 59 1.18 -2.69 1.75
CA PHE A 59 -0.13 -2.63 1.10
C PHE A 59 -1.17 -2.91 2.18
N PHE A 60 -1.91 -1.89 2.58
CA PHE A 60 -2.98 -2.05 3.56
C PHE A 60 -4.27 -2.38 2.85
N CYS A 61 -4.95 -3.41 3.30
CA CYS A 61 -6.22 -3.84 2.75
C CYS A 61 -7.17 -4.23 3.88
N ASN A 62 -8.41 -4.54 3.53
CA ASN A 62 -9.40 -4.98 4.51
C ASN A 62 -9.08 -6.40 4.96
N GLU A 63 -8.93 -6.61 6.25
CA GLU A 63 -8.65 -7.91 6.84
C GLU A 63 -9.68 -8.97 6.43
N GLU A 64 -10.92 -8.56 6.20
CA GLU A 64 -12.02 -9.45 5.84
C GLU A 64 -12.43 -9.36 4.37
N GLY A 65 -11.56 -8.80 3.52
CA GLY A 65 -11.91 -8.56 2.11
C GLY A 65 -12.41 -9.79 1.38
N LYS A 66 -11.82 -10.96 1.62
CA LYS A 66 -12.23 -12.21 0.99
C LYS A 66 -13.58 -12.69 1.55
N LEU A 67 -13.77 -12.60 2.86
CA LEU A 67 -15.03 -13.01 3.50
C LEU A 67 -16.18 -12.13 3.08
N ARG A 68 -15.92 -10.84 2.86
CA ARG A 68 -16.93 -9.88 2.42
C ARG A 68 -17.11 -9.87 0.91
N ASN A 69 -16.39 -10.73 0.21
CA ASN A 69 -16.44 -10.86 -1.24
C ASN A 69 -16.22 -9.51 -1.94
N GLN A 70 -15.28 -8.74 -1.44
CA GLN A 70 -14.90 -7.49 -2.10
C GLN A 70 -14.25 -7.80 -3.45
N PRO A 71 -14.40 -6.91 -4.45
CA PRO A 71 -13.83 -7.16 -5.77
C PRO A 71 -12.30 -7.22 -5.74
N VAL A 72 -11.73 -8.07 -6.57
CA VAL A 72 -10.28 -8.15 -6.74
C VAL A 72 -9.77 -6.81 -7.25
N ASN A 73 -8.70 -6.31 -6.62
CA ASN A 73 -8.03 -5.10 -7.04
C ASN A 73 -6.88 -5.50 -7.96
N VAL A 74 -7.11 -5.47 -9.26
CA VAL A 74 -6.17 -5.98 -10.25
C VAL A 74 -4.86 -5.18 -10.25
N LYS A 75 -4.94 -3.86 -10.23
CA LYS A 75 -3.74 -3.02 -10.28
C LYS A 75 -2.92 -3.09 -9.01
N ALA A 76 -3.57 -3.12 -7.84
CA ALA A 76 -2.86 -3.29 -6.57
C ALA A 76 -2.19 -4.66 -6.50
N THR A 77 -2.89 -5.71 -6.96
CA THR A 77 -2.33 -7.06 -6.99
C THR A 77 -1.11 -7.12 -7.91
N ALA A 78 -1.20 -6.56 -9.11
CA ALA A 78 -0.09 -6.55 -10.06
C ALA A 78 1.13 -5.79 -9.49
N LEU A 79 0.90 -4.66 -8.85
CA LEU A 79 1.97 -3.90 -8.22
C LEU A 79 2.62 -4.71 -7.09
N TRP A 80 1.81 -5.33 -6.23
CA TRP A 80 2.29 -6.18 -5.15
C TRP A 80 3.14 -7.34 -5.68
N TRP A 81 2.64 -8.03 -6.71
CA TRP A 81 3.38 -9.15 -7.31
C TRP A 81 4.73 -8.72 -7.90
N SER A 82 4.80 -7.52 -8.47
CA SER A 82 6.08 -7.03 -9.00
C SER A 82 7.08 -6.66 -7.90
N LEU A 83 6.60 -6.48 -6.66
CA LEU A 83 7.42 -6.11 -5.50
C LEU A 83 7.57 -7.25 -4.48
N ASN A 84 6.93 -8.39 -4.72
CA ASN A 84 7.00 -9.56 -3.84
C ASN A 84 6.87 -10.83 -4.67
N ALA A 85 8.03 -11.45 -4.97
CA ALA A 85 8.07 -12.63 -5.82
C ALA A 85 7.27 -13.81 -5.23
N ASP A 86 7.26 -13.95 -3.91
CA ASP A 86 6.58 -15.06 -3.24
C ASP A 86 5.05 -14.93 -3.33
N ALA A 87 4.55 -13.73 -3.52
CA ALA A 87 3.11 -13.48 -3.64
C ALA A 87 2.59 -13.73 -5.06
N THR A 88 3.48 -13.68 -6.04
CA THR A 88 3.12 -13.75 -7.46
C THR A 88 2.34 -15.01 -7.78
N GLY A 89 1.09 -14.84 -8.24
CA GLY A 89 0.22 -15.96 -8.60
C GLY A 89 -0.37 -16.72 -7.42
N VAL A 90 -0.04 -16.35 -6.19
CA VAL A 90 -0.47 -17.08 -4.98
C VAL A 90 -1.68 -16.44 -4.32
N ASP A 91 -1.68 -15.12 -4.23
CA ASP A 91 -2.75 -14.40 -3.54
C ASP A 91 -3.09 -13.10 -4.27
N HIS A 92 -4.26 -12.56 -4.00
CA HIS A 92 -4.80 -11.35 -4.62
C HIS A 92 -5.24 -10.37 -3.54
N LEU A 93 -5.11 -9.08 -3.83
CA LEU A 93 -5.64 -8.03 -2.97
C LEU A 93 -7.06 -7.66 -3.40
N ARG A 94 -7.93 -7.41 -2.45
CA ARG A 94 -9.34 -7.12 -2.68
C ARG A 94 -9.75 -5.78 -2.07
N GLY A 95 -10.71 -5.13 -2.71
CA GLY A 95 -11.21 -3.84 -2.25
C GLY A 95 -10.20 -2.71 -2.45
N VAL A 96 -10.40 -1.62 -1.74
CA VAL A 96 -9.48 -0.48 -1.77
C VAL A 96 -8.19 -0.86 -1.06
N VAL A 97 -7.06 -0.52 -1.66
CA VAL A 97 -5.71 -0.79 -1.12
C VAL A 97 -4.99 0.54 -0.95
N VAL A 98 -4.36 0.71 0.20
CA VAL A 98 -3.55 1.91 0.48
C VAL A 98 -2.09 1.49 0.57
N VAL A 99 -1.25 2.07 -0.28
CA VAL A 99 0.18 1.73 -0.37
C VAL A 99 1.00 2.81 0.33
N THR A 100 1.85 2.37 1.26
CA THR A 100 2.77 3.24 1.99
C THR A 100 4.17 2.65 1.93
N GLY A 101 5.10 3.27 2.63
CA GLY A 101 6.43 2.69 2.85
C GLY A 101 6.41 1.66 3.95
N GLY A 102 7.57 1.19 4.33
CA GLY A 102 7.74 0.31 5.47
C GLY A 102 7.70 1.08 6.78
N ALA A 103 8.11 0.42 7.86
CA ALA A 103 8.21 1.05 9.17
C ALA A 103 9.62 1.57 9.39
N ASP A 104 9.73 2.71 10.08
CA ASP A 104 11.02 3.21 10.52
C ASP A 104 11.45 2.51 11.81
N ARG A 105 12.60 2.93 12.38
CA ARG A 105 13.16 2.31 13.57
C ARG A 105 12.25 2.45 14.81
N ASN A 106 11.35 3.42 14.81
CA ASN A 106 10.39 3.62 15.90
C ASN A 106 9.05 2.91 15.66
N GLY A 107 8.93 2.21 14.53
CA GLY A 107 7.68 1.53 14.15
C GLY A 107 6.68 2.42 13.44
N ASP A 108 7.04 3.68 13.13
CA ASP A 108 6.15 4.59 12.40
C ASP A 108 6.17 4.27 10.91
N THR A 109 4.99 4.32 10.30
CA THR A 109 4.85 4.08 8.86
C THR A 109 5.49 5.20 8.06
N LEU A 110 6.30 4.83 7.08
CA LEU A 110 6.92 5.78 6.16
C LEU A 110 6.03 6.04 4.96
N SER A 111 6.22 7.18 4.32
CA SER A 111 5.50 7.51 3.09
C SER A 111 5.84 6.53 1.97
N VAL A 112 4.94 6.41 0.98
CA VAL A 112 5.16 5.55 -0.17
C VAL A 112 6.48 5.91 -0.85
N PRO A 113 7.34 4.94 -1.18
CA PRO A 113 8.63 5.22 -1.80
C PRO A 113 8.49 5.88 -3.17
N ALA A 114 9.43 6.78 -3.48
CA ALA A 114 9.47 7.42 -4.79
C ALA A 114 9.54 6.39 -5.93
N LYS A 115 10.20 5.26 -5.71
CA LYS A 115 10.31 4.19 -6.70
C LYS A 115 8.94 3.64 -7.08
N VAL A 116 8.05 3.47 -6.12
CA VAL A 116 6.69 2.99 -6.38
C VAL A 116 5.91 4.02 -7.20
N ILE A 117 6.01 5.30 -6.83
CA ILE A 117 5.37 6.38 -7.59
C ILE A 117 5.87 6.38 -9.03
N GLU A 118 7.18 6.25 -9.22
CA GLU A 118 7.78 6.18 -10.56
C GLU A 118 7.23 5.01 -11.37
N MET A 119 7.08 3.85 -10.76
CA MET A 119 6.55 2.66 -11.43
C MET A 119 5.13 2.89 -11.94
N VAL A 120 4.25 3.45 -11.11
CA VAL A 120 2.85 3.67 -11.51
C VAL A 120 2.72 4.82 -12.50
N GLU A 121 3.58 5.82 -12.42
CA GLU A 121 3.62 6.90 -13.43
C GLU A 121 4.03 6.36 -14.80
N ARG A 122 5.04 5.50 -14.84
CA ARG A 122 5.50 4.88 -16.10
C ARG A 122 4.45 3.98 -16.71
N ALA A 123 3.63 3.35 -15.88
CA ALA A 123 2.52 2.51 -16.34
C ALA A 123 1.33 3.35 -16.84
N GLY A 124 1.36 4.66 -16.65
CA GLY A 124 0.27 5.54 -17.04
C GLY A 124 -0.89 5.54 -16.06
N ASP A 125 -0.68 5.03 -14.84
CA ASP A 125 -1.75 4.90 -13.84
C ASP A 125 -1.85 6.13 -12.95
N LEU A 126 -0.87 7.02 -13.05
CA LEU A 126 -0.84 8.20 -12.20
C LEU A 126 -0.35 9.42 -12.98
#